data_74dbe43f39c4797b10b7d329f141e4bd
#
_entry.id   74dbe43f39c4797b10b7d329f141e4bd
#
_cell.length_a   1.000
_cell.length_b   1.000
_cell.length_c   1.000
_cell.angle_alpha   90.00
_cell.angle_beta   90.00
_cell.angle_gamma   90.00
#
_symmetry.space_group_name_H-M   'P 1'
#
loop_
_entity.id
_entity.type
_entity.pdbx_description
1 polymer ?
#
loop_
_entity_poly.entity_id
_entity_poly.type
_entity_poly.pdbx_seq_one_letter_code
_entity_poly.pdbx_strand_id
1 'polypeptide(L)'
;MVVISKKLKNFQIEFRDSTKAFYSSGDKVAGRVLVEVSETTRVSAMRLYGIGCAKVEYSKGKQRCKDAIEYLRYEDVLHLDQQHTDSDGSVTLRPGNRYEYTFGFELPQSGQLVSSYKGKLGYVEYYVRAVMERACQSEVECKKCFEVEEPIDVNTSDLTAPAAGVKEKKLTCMFIPDGKVSVTAKINRKGYCEGENICIDAKFVNTCSRIIVPKAAIIVTHTYRANGRLKVLREKISSVRGNHIISGMCDIWQGKTFRVPKLKPTILGCNIIHMDYSLMIYVHIPGSEKLTLELPLVIGTIPFTGFASRTSSMSSQQESSTASSSLVSMPSAPPSYSEIPLHGCMDPFITPLLDDYSEDDCPIFIHAREYHQTPPPAYTEVCI
;
A
#
# COMPACT_ATOMS: atom_id res chain seq x y z
N MET A 1 2.43 18.24 20.01
CA MET A 1 3.13 19.42 20.55
C MET A 1 2.87 19.40 22.06
N VAL A 2 3.88 19.07 22.87
CA VAL A 2 3.71 19.00 24.32
C VAL A 2 3.88 20.43 24.85
N VAL A 3 2.80 21.06 25.29
CA VAL A 3 2.88 22.34 26.02
C VAL A 3 3.28 21.98 27.44
N ILE A 4 4.57 21.97 27.71
CA ILE A 4 5.10 21.78 29.06
C ILE A 4 4.82 23.07 29.84
N SER A 5 3.75 23.05 30.66
CA SER A 5 3.56 24.03 31.70
C SER A 5 4.76 23.90 32.65
N LYS A 6 5.34 25.06 33.13
CA LYS A 6 6.51 25.08 34.04
C LYS A 6 6.36 24.19 35.29
N LYS A 7 5.14 23.72 35.59
CA LYS A 7 4.79 22.91 36.78
C LYS A 7 4.69 21.41 36.54
N LEU A 8 4.78 20.96 35.27
CA LEU A 8 4.76 19.55 34.89
C LEU A 8 6.13 19.12 34.42
N LYS A 9 6.65 18.04 35.01
CA LYS A 9 7.90 17.42 34.59
C LYS A 9 7.66 16.42 33.46
N ASN A 10 6.59 15.63 33.57
CA ASN A 10 6.19 14.64 32.57
C ASN A 10 4.67 14.48 32.54
N PHE A 11 4.06 14.42 31.34
CA PHE A 11 2.67 14.07 31.12
C PHE A 11 2.55 13.40 29.77
N GLN A 12 2.46 12.07 29.78
CA GLN A 12 2.49 11.27 28.56
C GLN A 12 1.61 10.03 28.65
N ILE A 13 1.25 9.49 27.46
CA ILE A 13 0.51 8.26 27.30
C ILE A 13 1.48 7.18 26.85
N GLU A 14 1.42 6.01 27.47
CA GLU A 14 2.13 4.80 27.03
C GLU A 14 1.12 3.70 26.73
N PHE A 15 1.16 3.13 25.52
CA PHE A 15 0.37 1.94 25.20
C PHE A 15 0.98 0.71 25.85
N ARG A 16 0.14 -0.22 26.26
CA ARG A 16 0.56 -1.47 26.92
C ARG A 16 1.45 -2.32 25.99
N ASP A 17 1.09 -2.38 24.71
CA ASP A 17 1.88 -3.05 23.68
C ASP A 17 2.52 -1.98 22.76
N SER A 18 3.76 -1.65 23.06
CA SER A 18 4.54 -0.69 22.28
C SER A 18 5.08 -1.27 20.97
N THR A 19 5.01 -2.60 20.79
CA THR A 19 5.51 -3.29 19.59
C THR A 19 4.42 -3.49 18.54
N LYS A 20 3.15 -3.31 18.91
CA LYS A 20 2.01 -3.47 18.01
C LYS A 20 2.03 -2.36 16.96
N ALA A 21 2.26 -2.75 15.69
CA ALA A 21 2.38 -1.80 14.58
C ALA A 21 1.04 -1.14 14.25
N PHE A 22 -0.06 -1.89 14.32
CA PHE A 22 -1.42 -1.40 14.05
C PHE A 22 -2.46 -2.18 14.84
N TYR A 23 -3.61 -1.57 15.01
CA TYR A 23 -4.82 -2.15 15.60
C TYR A 23 -5.86 -2.36 14.51
N SER A 24 -6.76 -3.33 14.72
CA SER A 24 -7.90 -3.61 13.84
C SER A 24 -9.22 -3.54 14.60
N SER A 25 -10.33 -3.56 13.88
CA SER A 25 -11.67 -3.62 14.46
C SER A 25 -11.80 -4.71 15.51
N GLY A 26 -12.41 -4.36 16.66
CA GLY A 26 -12.58 -5.25 17.83
C GLY A 26 -11.34 -5.38 18.72
N ASP A 27 -10.20 -4.82 18.34
CA ASP A 27 -9.00 -4.83 19.19
C ASP A 27 -9.18 -3.96 20.43
N LYS A 28 -8.51 -4.35 21.51
CA LYS A 28 -8.43 -3.55 22.73
C LYS A 28 -7.24 -2.62 22.71
N VAL A 29 -7.50 -1.31 22.80
CA VAL A 29 -6.47 -0.28 23.01
C VAL A 29 -6.33 -0.06 24.50
N ALA A 30 -5.18 -0.41 25.07
CA ALA A 30 -4.93 -0.30 26.50
C ALA A 30 -3.56 0.34 26.75
N GLY A 31 -3.44 1.00 27.89
CA GLY A 31 -2.21 1.68 28.25
C GLY A 31 -2.29 2.34 29.62
N ARG A 32 -1.41 3.29 29.82
CA ARG A 32 -1.33 4.12 31.04
C ARG A 32 -1.00 5.56 30.68
N VAL A 33 -1.54 6.46 31.50
CA VAL A 33 -1.17 7.87 31.52
C VAL A 33 -0.17 8.06 32.66
N LEU A 34 1.00 8.62 32.34
CA LEU A 34 2.07 8.89 33.28
C LEU A 34 2.10 10.38 33.59
N VAL A 35 2.13 10.72 34.88
CA VAL A 35 2.20 12.11 35.35
C VAL A 35 3.32 12.24 36.36
N GLU A 36 4.21 13.20 36.15
CA GLU A 36 5.19 13.67 37.11
C GLU A 36 5.08 15.20 37.21
N VAL A 37 4.97 15.71 38.41
CA VAL A 37 4.88 17.17 38.65
C VAL A 37 6.19 17.69 39.23
N SER A 38 6.56 18.93 38.88
CA SER A 38 7.70 19.65 39.45
C SER A 38 7.32 20.45 40.69
N GLU A 39 6.04 20.81 40.82
CA GLU A 39 5.48 21.50 41.98
C GLU A 39 4.17 20.82 42.39
N THR A 40 3.78 20.93 43.65
CA THR A 40 2.50 20.43 44.13
C THR A 40 1.37 20.97 43.27
N THR A 41 0.60 20.02 42.68
CA THR A 41 -0.45 20.34 41.71
C THR A 41 -1.76 19.69 42.15
N ARG A 42 -2.84 20.46 42.26
CA ARG A 42 -4.18 19.98 42.59
C ARG A 42 -4.94 19.67 41.30
N VAL A 43 -5.40 18.43 41.17
CA VAL A 43 -6.10 17.90 40.01
C VAL A 43 -7.52 17.58 40.36
N SER A 44 -8.47 18.17 39.65
CA SER A 44 -9.91 17.94 39.85
C SER A 44 -10.44 16.74 39.08
N ALA A 45 -9.93 16.52 37.89
CA ALA A 45 -10.28 15.36 37.07
C ALA A 45 -9.16 15.00 36.05
N MET A 46 -9.10 13.72 35.69
CA MET A 46 -8.29 13.22 34.58
C MET A 46 -9.21 12.57 33.55
N ARG A 47 -9.41 13.21 32.41
CA ARG A 47 -10.28 12.69 31.33
C ARG A 47 -9.43 12.07 30.25
N LEU A 48 -9.92 10.96 29.72
CA LEU A 48 -9.31 10.24 28.58
C LEU A 48 -10.30 10.22 27.42
N TYR A 49 -9.78 10.53 26.24
CA TYR A 49 -10.52 10.47 25.00
C TYR A 49 -9.83 9.54 24.02
N GLY A 50 -10.56 8.58 23.44
CA GLY A 50 -10.17 7.83 22.26
C GLY A 50 -10.87 8.43 21.04
N ILE A 51 -10.12 8.96 20.10
CA ILE A 51 -10.66 9.70 18.96
C ILE A 51 -10.11 9.11 17.66
N GLY A 52 -11.01 8.86 16.70
CA GLY A 52 -10.68 8.47 15.34
C GLY A 52 -11.44 9.34 14.35
N CYS A 53 -10.76 10.03 13.48
CA CYS A 53 -11.42 10.90 12.51
C CYS A 53 -10.71 10.95 11.16
N ALA A 54 -11.52 11.02 10.09
CA ALA A 54 -11.06 11.45 8.78
C ALA A 54 -11.28 12.94 8.62
N LYS A 55 -10.31 13.64 8.03
CA LYS A 55 -10.44 15.07 7.71
C LYS A 55 -9.89 15.32 6.31
N VAL A 56 -10.61 16.16 5.56
CA VAL A 56 -10.20 16.64 4.23
C VAL A 56 -10.23 18.15 4.24
N GLU A 57 -9.18 18.74 3.71
CA GLU A 57 -9.09 20.19 3.54
C GLU A 57 -8.28 20.55 2.31
N TYR A 58 -8.88 21.31 1.39
CA TYR A 58 -8.21 21.85 0.21
C TYR A 58 -8.86 23.13 -0.28
N SER A 59 -8.13 23.90 -1.09
CA SER A 59 -8.65 25.09 -1.75
C SER A 59 -8.93 24.81 -3.22
N LYS A 60 -10.06 25.29 -3.73
CA LYS A 60 -10.43 25.28 -5.14
C LYS A 60 -10.77 26.72 -5.58
N GLY A 61 -9.81 27.39 -6.20
CA GLY A 61 -9.88 28.82 -6.43
C GLY A 61 -9.85 29.59 -5.10
N LYS A 62 -10.81 30.48 -4.89
CA LYS A 62 -10.94 31.27 -3.65
C LYS A 62 -11.71 30.55 -2.54
N GLN A 63 -12.27 29.37 -2.81
CA GLN A 63 -13.11 28.64 -1.86
C GLN A 63 -12.31 27.56 -1.13
N ARG A 64 -12.37 27.56 0.21
CA ARG A 64 -11.83 26.52 1.09
C ARG A 64 -12.90 25.42 1.26
N CYS A 65 -12.56 24.20 0.91
CA CYS A 65 -13.38 23.02 1.09
C CYS A 65 -12.87 22.23 2.29
N LYS A 66 -13.76 21.91 3.23
CA LYS A 66 -13.44 21.13 4.43
C LYS A 66 -14.54 20.12 4.70
N ASP A 67 -14.16 18.93 5.13
CA ASP A 67 -15.09 17.92 5.63
C ASP A 67 -14.41 17.06 6.69
N ALA A 68 -15.19 16.48 7.59
CA ALA A 68 -14.69 15.61 8.65
C ALA A 68 -15.74 14.55 9.02
N ILE A 69 -15.26 13.33 9.27
CA ILE A 69 -16.08 12.21 9.74
C ILE A 69 -15.40 11.62 10.95
N GLU A 70 -16.18 11.36 12.01
CA GLU A 70 -15.74 10.67 13.22
C GLU A 70 -16.03 9.18 13.12
N TYR A 71 -15.03 8.34 13.35
CA TYR A 71 -15.11 6.87 13.33
C TYR A 71 -14.98 6.24 14.73
N LEU A 72 -14.34 6.96 15.66
CA LEU A 72 -14.15 6.52 17.02
C LEU A 72 -14.36 7.70 17.95
N ARG A 73 -15.24 7.49 18.94
CA ARG A 73 -15.41 8.39 20.06
C ARG A 73 -15.55 7.57 21.35
N TYR A 74 -14.57 7.68 22.19
CA TYR A 74 -14.54 7.10 23.53
C TYR A 74 -14.19 8.21 24.51
N GLU A 75 -14.85 8.22 25.65
CA GLU A 75 -14.60 9.16 26.74
C GLU A 75 -14.69 8.42 28.07
N ASP A 76 -13.73 8.65 28.94
CA ASP A 76 -13.67 8.08 30.27
C ASP A 76 -13.03 9.07 31.25
N VAL A 77 -13.36 8.92 32.51
CA VAL A 77 -12.75 9.66 33.63
C VAL A 77 -11.88 8.70 34.39
N LEU A 78 -10.57 8.89 34.32
CA LEU A 78 -9.63 8.04 35.04
C LEU A 78 -9.74 8.23 36.54
N HIS A 79 -9.85 7.11 37.26
CA HIS A 79 -9.94 7.16 38.73
C HIS A 79 -8.64 7.69 39.30
N LEU A 80 -8.74 8.82 39.99
CA LEU A 80 -7.67 9.38 40.80
C LEU A 80 -7.61 8.59 42.11
N ASP A 81 -6.38 8.39 42.61
CA ASP A 81 -6.13 7.54 43.80
C ASP A 81 -6.90 8.05 45.03
N GLN A 82 -7.82 7.23 45.54
CA GLN A 82 -8.76 7.62 46.61
C GLN A 82 -8.09 7.91 47.97
N GLN A 83 -6.81 7.51 48.15
CA GLN A 83 -6.11 7.67 49.43
C GLN A 83 -5.70 9.12 49.73
N HIS A 84 -5.80 10.03 48.76
CA HIS A 84 -5.39 11.43 48.91
C HIS A 84 -6.42 12.39 48.30
N THR A 85 -7.69 12.02 48.33
CA THR A 85 -8.78 12.85 47.82
C THR A 85 -9.20 13.88 48.88
N ASP A 86 -9.14 15.15 48.52
CA ASP A 86 -9.60 16.27 49.32
C ASP A 86 -11.14 16.26 49.44
N SER A 87 -11.70 17.04 50.37
CA SER A 87 -13.14 17.13 50.63
C SER A 87 -13.98 17.57 49.41
N ASP A 88 -13.38 18.14 48.39
CA ASP A 88 -14.00 18.56 47.12
C ASP A 88 -13.81 17.58 45.98
N GLY A 89 -13.28 16.38 46.23
CA GLY A 89 -13.05 15.35 45.24
C GLY A 89 -11.76 15.54 44.41
N SER A 90 -10.97 16.55 44.69
CA SER A 90 -9.67 16.77 43.99
C SER A 90 -8.55 15.95 44.64
N VAL A 91 -7.53 15.64 43.87
CA VAL A 91 -6.33 14.92 44.33
C VAL A 91 -5.10 15.81 44.21
N THR A 92 -4.29 15.82 45.27
CA THR A 92 -3.04 16.62 45.30
C THR A 92 -1.85 15.77 44.87
N LEU A 93 -1.31 16.03 43.67
CA LEU A 93 -0.07 15.45 43.19
C LEU A 93 1.14 16.17 43.77
N ARG A 94 2.13 15.41 44.26
CA ARG A 94 3.34 15.94 44.90
C ARG A 94 4.56 15.72 44.01
N PRO A 95 5.53 16.67 44.00
CA PRO A 95 6.77 16.50 43.26
C PRO A 95 7.57 15.30 43.78
N GLY A 96 8.31 14.67 42.88
CA GLY A 96 9.12 13.50 43.19
C GLY A 96 8.39 12.15 43.06
N ASN A 97 7.06 12.15 42.97
CA ASN A 97 6.26 10.95 42.75
C ASN A 97 5.90 10.81 41.27
N ARG A 98 5.81 9.54 40.84
CA ARG A 98 5.30 9.15 39.53
C ARG A 98 3.92 8.55 39.73
N TYR A 99 2.94 9.14 39.04
CA TYR A 99 1.54 8.70 39.07
C TYR A 99 1.20 8.01 37.78
N GLU A 100 0.51 6.85 37.86
CA GLU A 100 0.13 6.02 36.73
C GLU A 100 -1.38 5.75 36.76
N TYR A 101 -2.07 6.12 35.71
CA TYR A 101 -3.50 5.89 35.53
C TYR A 101 -3.72 4.97 34.34
N THR A 102 -4.24 3.77 34.58
CA THR A 102 -4.47 2.77 33.54
C THR A 102 -5.76 3.06 32.79
N PHE A 103 -5.78 2.75 31.50
CA PHE A 103 -6.97 2.84 30.66
C PHE A 103 -7.06 1.64 29.73
N GLY A 104 -8.29 1.40 29.21
CA GLY A 104 -8.51 0.39 28.18
C GLY A 104 -9.92 0.49 27.61
N PHE A 105 -10.01 0.47 26.29
CA PHE A 105 -11.28 0.46 25.56
C PHE A 105 -11.17 -0.43 24.33
N GLU A 106 -12.31 -0.88 23.82
CA GLU A 106 -12.38 -1.69 22.61
C GLU A 106 -12.70 -0.81 21.41
N LEU A 107 -12.03 -1.12 20.28
CA LEU A 107 -12.34 -0.48 19.02
C LEU A 107 -13.67 -1.00 18.47
N PRO A 108 -14.41 -0.20 17.70
CA PRO A 108 -15.62 -0.63 17.01
C PRO A 108 -15.42 -1.90 16.21
N GLN A 109 -16.51 -2.64 15.98
CA GLN A 109 -16.49 -3.88 15.21
C GLN A 109 -16.22 -3.63 13.73
N SER A 110 -15.90 -4.71 13.01
CA SER A 110 -15.59 -4.67 11.58
C SER A 110 -16.65 -3.91 10.75
N GLY A 111 -16.17 -3.12 9.77
CA GLY A 111 -16.99 -2.30 8.91
C GLY A 111 -17.33 -0.89 9.45
N GLN A 112 -16.94 -0.58 10.67
CA GLN A 112 -17.16 0.74 11.28
C GLN A 112 -15.91 1.62 11.30
N LEU A 113 -14.74 1.00 11.15
CA LEU A 113 -13.46 1.70 11.10
C LEU A 113 -12.94 1.83 9.67
N VAL A 114 -12.02 2.75 9.49
CA VAL A 114 -11.28 2.97 8.25
C VAL A 114 -9.79 2.96 8.57
N SER A 115 -8.99 2.35 7.74
CA SER A 115 -7.53 2.31 7.92
C SER A 115 -6.92 3.70 8.03
N SER A 116 -5.93 3.84 8.88
CA SER A 116 -5.15 5.07 9.05
C SER A 116 -4.54 5.52 7.73
N TYR A 117 -4.64 6.80 7.44
CA TYR A 117 -4.19 7.36 6.17
C TYR A 117 -3.59 8.76 6.36
N LYS A 118 -2.52 9.05 5.62
CA LYS A 118 -1.95 10.39 5.55
C LYS A 118 -1.68 10.74 4.09
N GLY A 119 -2.45 11.68 3.57
CA GLY A 119 -2.35 12.17 2.19
C GLY A 119 -2.11 13.67 2.11
N LYS A 120 -2.02 14.19 0.88
CA LYS A 120 -1.73 15.61 0.63
C LYS A 120 -2.86 16.56 1.07
N LEU A 121 -4.11 16.11 1.01
CA LEU A 121 -5.29 16.97 1.21
C LEU A 121 -6.23 16.45 2.29
N GLY A 122 -5.84 15.36 3.00
CA GLY A 122 -6.62 14.79 4.06
C GLY A 122 -5.92 13.64 4.74
N TYR A 123 -6.47 13.21 5.86
CA TYR A 123 -5.93 12.13 6.67
C TYR A 123 -7.04 11.39 7.43
N VAL A 124 -6.76 10.16 7.82
CA VAL A 124 -7.49 9.38 8.81
C VAL A 124 -6.53 9.12 9.97
N GLU A 125 -6.83 9.63 11.15
CA GLU A 125 -5.96 9.57 12.32
C GLU A 125 -6.72 9.06 13.52
N TYR A 126 -6.09 8.16 14.28
CA TYR A 126 -6.56 7.65 15.57
C TYR A 126 -5.58 8.03 16.66
N TYR A 127 -6.12 8.46 17.80
CA TYR A 127 -5.28 8.85 18.92
C TYR A 127 -6.01 8.76 20.27
N VAL A 128 -5.22 8.59 21.30
CA VAL A 128 -5.66 8.78 22.67
C VAL A 128 -5.20 10.17 23.13
N ARG A 129 -6.09 10.91 23.78
CA ARG A 129 -5.83 12.22 24.38
C ARG A 129 -6.21 12.15 25.84
N ALA A 130 -5.28 12.48 26.74
CA ALA A 130 -5.54 12.66 28.15
C ALA A 130 -5.54 14.15 28.47
N VAL A 131 -6.54 14.58 29.23
CA VAL A 131 -6.73 15.96 29.70
C VAL A 131 -6.74 15.96 31.21
N MET A 132 -5.84 16.74 31.80
CA MET A 132 -5.75 16.94 33.23
C MET A 132 -6.35 18.30 33.59
N GLU A 133 -7.50 18.27 34.28
CA GLU A 133 -8.16 19.44 34.80
C GLU A 133 -7.54 19.83 36.16
N ARG A 134 -7.04 21.05 36.25
CA ARG A 134 -6.35 21.54 37.43
C ARG A 134 -7.13 22.63 38.10
N ALA A 135 -7.27 22.54 39.43
CA ALA A 135 -7.93 23.59 40.21
C ALA A 135 -7.25 24.95 40.00
N CYS A 136 -7.99 25.99 39.61
CA CYS A 136 -7.53 27.35 39.40
C CYS A 136 -6.43 27.54 38.37
N GLN A 137 -6.24 26.58 37.42
CA GLN A 137 -5.23 26.66 36.38
C GLN A 137 -5.81 26.18 35.04
N SER A 138 -5.15 26.51 33.94
CA SER A 138 -5.52 25.98 32.63
C SER A 138 -5.33 24.46 32.57
N GLU A 139 -6.22 23.78 31.83
CA GLU A 139 -6.09 22.36 31.52
C GLU A 139 -4.78 22.09 30.80
N VAL A 140 -4.26 20.88 30.98
CA VAL A 140 -3.10 20.39 30.24
C VAL A 140 -3.47 19.08 29.57
N GLU A 141 -3.03 18.92 28.33
CA GLU A 141 -3.32 17.72 27.56
C GLU A 141 -2.05 17.07 27.01
N CYS A 142 -2.12 15.76 26.83
CA CYS A 142 -1.17 15.01 26.03
C CYS A 142 -1.92 14.13 25.03
N LYS A 143 -1.28 13.87 23.88
CA LYS A 143 -1.85 13.09 22.77
C LYS A 143 -0.83 12.06 22.31
N LYS A 144 -1.30 10.84 22.07
CA LYS A 144 -0.52 9.77 21.42
C LYS A 144 -1.33 9.08 20.35
N CYS A 145 -0.82 9.09 19.11
CA CYS A 145 -1.46 8.45 17.97
C CYS A 145 -1.16 6.94 17.97
N PHE A 146 -2.08 6.18 17.37
CA PHE A 146 -1.91 4.78 17.02
C PHE A 146 -2.45 4.53 15.62
N GLU A 147 -1.91 3.52 14.95
CA GLU A 147 -2.32 3.17 13.59
C GLU A 147 -3.42 2.11 13.62
N VAL A 148 -4.42 2.27 12.76
CA VAL A 148 -5.49 1.30 12.52
C VAL A 148 -5.34 0.78 11.10
N GLU A 149 -5.43 -0.55 10.93
CA GLU A 149 -5.45 -1.21 9.63
C GLU A 149 -6.59 -2.22 9.59
N GLU A 150 -7.58 -1.96 8.74
CA GLU A 150 -8.67 -2.90 8.49
C GLU A 150 -8.22 -3.97 7.49
N PRO A 151 -8.43 -5.25 7.79
CA PRO A 151 -7.99 -6.33 6.93
C PRO A 151 -8.78 -6.35 5.62
N ILE A 152 -8.06 -6.51 4.51
CA ILE A 152 -8.62 -6.70 3.17
C ILE A 152 -8.18 -8.07 2.66
N ASP A 153 -9.14 -9.00 2.61
CA ASP A 153 -8.90 -10.36 2.11
C ASP A 153 -9.04 -10.40 0.59
N VAL A 154 -7.93 -10.67 -0.11
CA VAL A 154 -7.92 -10.79 -1.57
C VAL A 154 -8.52 -12.11 -2.08
N ASN A 155 -8.92 -13.03 -1.18
CA ASN A 155 -9.51 -14.33 -1.54
C ASN A 155 -11.03 -14.27 -1.77
N THR A 156 -11.65 -13.10 -1.64
CA THR A 156 -13.07 -12.94 -1.95
C THR A 156 -13.36 -13.19 -3.43
N SER A 157 -14.56 -13.66 -3.75
CA SER A 157 -14.95 -14.00 -5.12
C SER A 157 -14.80 -12.85 -6.12
N ASP A 158 -15.09 -11.62 -5.69
CA ASP A 158 -14.91 -10.44 -6.55
C ASP A 158 -13.43 -10.14 -6.82
N LEU A 159 -12.56 -10.25 -5.82
CA LEU A 159 -11.14 -9.93 -5.95
C LEU A 159 -10.33 -11.03 -6.63
N THR A 160 -10.81 -12.29 -6.60
CA THR A 160 -10.23 -13.40 -7.36
C THR A 160 -10.71 -13.46 -8.81
N ALA A 161 -11.75 -12.70 -9.16
CA ALA A 161 -12.25 -12.61 -10.51
C ALA A 161 -11.25 -11.92 -11.45
N PRO A 162 -11.12 -12.40 -12.72
CA PRO A 162 -10.27 -11.75 -13.71
C PRO A 162 -10.83 -10.38 -14.11
N ALA A 163 -9.94 -9.49 -14.55
CA ALA A 163 -10.32 -8.24 -15.19
C ALA A 163 -9.74 -8.17 -16.60
N ALA A 164 -10.53 -7.73 -17.57
CA ALA A 164 -10.13 -7.61 -18.95
C ALA A 164 -10.73 -6.36 -19.60
N GLY A 165 -10.10 -5.89 -20.68
CA GLY A 165 -10.60 -4.77 -21.42
C GLY A 165 -9.98 -4.67 -22.81
N VAL A 166 -10.63 -3.88 -23.66
CA VAL A 166 -10.19 -3.58 -25.02
C VAL A 166 -10.30 -2.08 -25.26
N LYS A 167 -9.29 -1.50 -25.89
CA LYS A 167 -9.30 -0.12 -26.36
C LYS A 167 -8.68 -0.03 -27.75
N GLU A 168 -9.24 0.85 -28.55
CA GLU A 168 -8.78 1.14 -29.91
C GLU A 168 -8.74 2.63 -30.13
N LYS A 169 -7.76 3.10 -30.89
CA LYS A 169 -7.63 4.49 -31.32
C LYS A 169 -7.32 4.54 -32.81
N LYS A 170 -8.17 5.19 -33.58
CA LYS A 170 -7.92 5.54 -34.98
C LYS A 170 -7.01 6.76 -35.03
N LEU A 171 -6.08 6.77 -35.92
CA LEU A 171 -5.09 7.82 -36.11
C LEU A 171 -5.27 8.51 -37.44
N THR A 172 -4.87 9.77 -37.49
CA THR A 172 -4.85 10.58 -38.72
C THR A 172 -3.51 11.27 -38.83
N CYS A 173 -3.05 11.45 -40.05
CA CYS A 173 -1.88 12.27 -40.39
C CYS A 173 -2.32 13.29 -41.43
N MET A 174 -2.25 14.60 -41.11
CA MET A 174 -2.68 15.68 -42.02
C MET A 174 -4.08 15.44 -42.64
N PHE A 175 -5.07 15.02 -41.80
CA PHE A 175 -6.44 14.67 -42.17
C PHE A 175 -6.60 13.37 -42.98
N ILE A 176 -5.53 12.66 -43.28
CA ILE A 176 -5.57 11.37 -43.97
C ILE A 176 -5.60 10.25 -42.89
N PRO A 177 -6.45 9.22 -43.03
CA PRO A 177 -6.43 8.06 -42.13
C PRO A 177 -5.04 7.41 -42.10
N ASP A 178 -4.46 7.25 -40.89
CA ASP A 178 -3.13 6.67 -40.65
C ASP A 178 -3.23 5.30 -39.95
N GLY A 179 -4.37 4.62 -40.13
CA GLY A 179 -4.58 3.32 -39.49
C GLY A 179 -5.06 3.41 -38.04
N LYS A 180 -4.83 2.36 -37.27
CA LYS A 180 -5.29 2.25 -35.88
C LYS A 180 -4.28 1.55 -35.00
N VAL A 181 -4.38 1.84 -33.69
CA VAL A 181 -3.69 1.12 -32.62
C VAL A 181 -4.73 0.52 -31.71
N SER A 182 -4.59 -0.75 -31.35
CA SER A 182 -5.48 -1.40 -30.41
C SER A 182 -4.70 -2.14 -29.32
N VAL A 183 -5.32 -2.20 -28.13
CA VAL A 183 -4.84 -2.99 -26.99
C VAL A 183 -5.99 -3.82 -26.44
N THR A 184 -5.74 -5.10 -26.28
CA THR A 184 -6.59 -6.03 -25.53
C THR A 184 -5.74 -6.56 -24.39
N ALA A 185 -6.24 -6.48 -23.16
CA ALA A 185 -5.48 -6.96 -22.02
C ALA A 185 -6.38 -7.61 -20.95
N LYS A 186 -5.79 -8.54 -20.21
CA LYS A 186 -6.42 -9.29 -19.14
C LYS A 186 -5.42 -9.50 -18.00
N ILE A 187 -5.90 -9.47 -16.78
CA ILE A 187 -5.23 -9.96 -15.57
C ILE A 187 -6.05 -11.06 -14.92
N ASN A 188 -5.40 -12.00 -14.26
CA ASN A 188 -6.04 -13.20 -13.72
C ASN A 188 -6.92 -12.93 -12.49
N ARG A 189 -6.69 -11.85 -11.75
CA ARG A 189 -7.48 -11.42 -10.58
C ARG A 189 -7.33 -9.93 -10.35
N LYS A 190 -8.20 -9.34 -9.52
CA LYS A 190 -8.17 -7.91 -9.18
C LYS A 190 -7.40 -7.65 -7.87
N GLY A 191 -7.43 -8.60 -6.91
CA GLY A 191 -6.83 -8.46 -5.59
C GLY A 191 -5.40 -8.96 -5.54
N TYR A 192 -4.49 -8.16 -4.97
CA TYR A 192 -3.08 -8.50 -4.78
C TYR A 192 -2.56 -7.93 -3.47
N CYS A 193 -1.55 -8.58 -2.88
CA CYS A 193 -0.79 -8.06 -1.76
C CYS A 193 0.60 -7.60 -2.20
N GLU A 194 1.29 -6.86 -1.34
CA GLU A 194 2.68 -6.46 -1.52
C GLU A 194 3.55 -7.68 -1.85
N GLY A 195 4.42 -7.54 -2.85
CA GLY A 195 5.35 -8.59 -3.27
C GLY A 195 4.78 -9.65 -4.22
N GLU A 196 3.46 -9.75 -4.38
CA GLU A 196 2.83 -10.66 -5.35
C GLU A 196 3.05 -10.19 -6.79
N ASN A 197 2.93 -11.12 -7.74
CA ASN A 197 3.08 -10.84 -9.16
C ASN A 197 1.72 -10.71 -9.85
N ILE A 198 1.50 -9.60 -10.54
CA ILE A 198 0.41 -9.42 -11.49
C ILE A 198 0.83 -10.08 -12.80
N CYS A 199 0.09 -11.09 -13.25
CA CYS A 199 0.28 -11.71 -14.55
C CYS A 199 -0.58 -10.99 -15.59
N ILE A 200 0.05 -10.41 -16.60
CA ILE A 200 -0.59 -9.61 -17.63
C ILE A 200 -0.54 -10.38 -18.96
N ASP A 201 -1.71 -10.70 -19.48
CA ASP A 201 -1.89 -11.17 -20.86
C ASP A 201 -2.38 -10.00 -21.69
N ALA A 202 -1.64 -9.60 -22.71
CA ALA A 202 -2.00 -8.46 -23.54
C ALA A 202 -1.62 -8.67 -25.00
N LYS A 203 -2.44 -8.12 -25.92
CA LYS A 203 -2.15 -8.05 -27.35
C LYS A 203 -2.22 -6.61 -27.81
N PHE A 204 -1.17 -6.17 -28.44
CA PHE A 204 -1.05 -4.83 -29.03
C PHE A 204 -0.96 -4.97 -30.54
N VAL A 205 -1.79 -4.24 -31.29
CA VAL A 205 -1.77 -4.26 -32.76
C VAL A 205 -1.56 -2.85 -33.26
N ASN A 206 -0.59 -2.70 -34.16
CA ASN A 206 -0.23 -1.44 -34.77
C ASN A 206 -0.45 -1.49 -36.30
N THR A 207 -1.43 -0.78 -36.81
CA THR A 207 -1.64 -0.63 -38.27
C THR A 207 -1.37 0.81 -38.72
N CYS A 208 -0.87 1.70 -37.85
CA CYS A 208 -0.48 3.05 -38.23
C CYS A 208 0.97 3.10 -38.71
N SER A 209 1.37 4.18 -39.34
CA SER A 209 2.73 4.37 -39.85
C SER A 209 3.79 4.59 -38.78
N ARG A 210 3.38 4.88 -37.54
CA ARG A 210 4.27 5.25 -36.43
C ARG A 210 4.73 4.03 -35.64
N ILE A 211 5.95 4.11 -35.09
CA ILE A 211 6.45 3.11 -34.14
C ILE A 211 5.83 3.38 -32.79
N ILE A 212 5.17 2.37 -32.19
CA ILE A 212 4.52 2.49 -30.91
C ILE A 212 5.24 1.68 -29.83
N VAL A 213 5.03 2.05 -28.55
CA VAL A 213 5.66 1.36 -27.41
C VAL A 213 4.60 1.09 -26.34
N PRO A 214 4.30 -0.19 -26.05
CA PRO A 214 3.42 -0.56 -24.97
C PRO A 214 4.12 -0.43 -23.62
N LYS A 215 3.37 0.01 -22.62
CA LYS A 215 3.80 0.10 -21.22
C LYS A 215 2.66 -0.30 -20.30
N ALA A 216 2.99 -0.81 -19.12
CA ALA A 216 2.04 -1.00 -18.02
C ALA A 216 2.55 -0.32 -16.77
N ALA A 217 1.66 0.29 -15.98
CA ALA A 217 2.01 0.99 -14.76
C ALA A 217 0.94 0.78 -13.68
N ILE A 218 1.36 0.72 -12.43
CA ILE A 218 0.44 0.80 -11.27
C ILE A 218 0.22 2.28 -10.98
N ILE A 219 -1.04 2.69 -10.99
CA ILE A 219 -1.49 4.04 -10.69
C ILE A 219 -2.24 4.01 -9.36
N VAL A 220 -1.88 4.90 -8.44
CA VAL A 220 -2.70 5.21 -7.27
C VAL A 220 -3.54 6.45 -7.54
N THR A 221 -4.81 6.39 -7.18
CA THR A 221 -5.76 7.49 -7.31
C THR A 221 -6.26 7.87 -5.92
N HIS A 222 -5.92 9.07 -5.48
CA HIS A 222 -6.43 9.64 -4.24
C HIS A 222 -7.61 10.56 -4.57
N THR A 223 -8.77 10.25 -4.05
CA THR A 223 -9.98 11.06 -4.22
C THR A 223 -10.38 11.66 -2.89
N TYR A 224 -10.47 12.98 -2.84
CA TYR A 224 -10.87 13.76 -1.68
C TYR A 224 -12.20 14.44 -1.95
N ARG A 225 -13.17 14.22 -1.07
CA ARG A 225 -14.50 14.83 -1.16
C ARG A 225 -14.68 15.81 -0.01
N ALA A 226 -15.06 17.04 -0.30
CA ALA A 226 -15.44 18.02 0.72
C ALA A 226 -16.43 19.04 0.15
N ASN A 227 -17.47 19.42 0.92
CA ASN A 227 -18.51 20.36 0.52
C ASN A 227 -19.15 20.00 -0.84
N GLY A 228 -19.42 18.71 -1.09
CA GLY A 228 -20.00 18.22 -2.34
C GLY A 228 -19.07 18.28 -3.57
N ARG A 229 -17.81 18.65 -3.40
CA ARG A 229 -16.79 18.73 -4.46
C ARG A 229 -15.78 17.64 -4.35
N LEU A 230 -15.19 17.26 -5.49
CA LEU A 230 -14.14 16.26 -5.59
C LEU A 230 -12.81 16.90 -6.02
N LYS A 231 -11.73 16.41 -5.43
CA LYS A 231 -10.36 16.64 -5.86
C LYS A 231 -9.69 15.28 -6.02
N VAL A 232 -9.20 15.01 -7.23
CA VAL A 232 -8.53 13.74 -7.57
C VAL A 232 -7.07 14.02 -7.83
N LEU A 233 -6.21 13.21 -7.23
CA LEU A 233 -4.76 13.20 -7.47
C LEU A 233 -4.38 11.81 -7.94
N ARG A 234 -3.63 11.72 -9.04
CA ARG A 234 -3.14 10.45 -9.60
C ARG A 234 -1.62 10.45 -9.59
N GLU A 235 -1.04 9.33 -9.20
CA GLU A 235 0.40 9.14 -9.14
C GLU A 235 0.77 7.79 -9.75
N LYS A 236 1.82 7.78 -10.56
CA LYS A 236 2.42 6.56 -11.11
C LYS A 236 3.44 6.02 -10.11
N ILE A 237 3.24 4.81 -9.64
CA ILE A 237 4.10 4.19 -8.63
C ILE A 237 5.26 3.45 -9.28
N SER A 238 4.96 2.59 -10.26
CA SER A 238 5.96 1.78 -10.96
C SER A 238 5.49 1.47 -12.36
N SER A 239 6.39 1.09 -13.26
CA SER A 239 6.04 0.76 -14.63
C SER A 239 6.96 -0.28 -15.25
N VAL A 240 6.43 -1.01 -16.22
CA VAL A 240 7.17 -1.92 -17.11
C VAL A 240 6.94 -1.52 -18.55
N ARG A 241 7.95 -1.72 -19.39
CA ARG A 241 7.94 -1.37 -20.80
C ARG A 241 7.99 -2.63 -21.67
N GLY A 242 7.29 -2.62 -22.80
CA GLY A 242 7.39 -3.62 -23.86
C GLY A 242 8.30 -3.19 -25.01
N ASN A 243 8.32 -4.00 -26.06
CA ASN A 243 9.14 -3.76 -27.25
C ASN A 243 8.52 -2.67 -28.15
N HIS A 244 9.33 -2.15 -29.06
CA HIS A 244 8.84 -1.29 -30.12
C HIS A 244 8.04 -2.10 -31.14
N ILE A 245 6.88 -1.59 -31.56
CA ILE A 245 5.99 -2.24 -32.52
C ILE A 245 5.93 -1.35 -33.75
N ILE A 246 6.50 -1.82 -34.84
CA ILE A 246 6.47 -1.11 -36.13
C ILE A 246 5.12 -1.29 -36.83
N SER A 247 4.89 -0.53 -37.89
CA SER A 247 3.67 -0.59 -38.72
C SER A 247 3.38 -2.02 -39.20
N GLY A 248 2.12 -2.44 -39.16
CA GLY A 248 1.65 -3.76 -39.57
C GLY A 248 1.94 -4.89 -38.60
N MET A 249 2.65 -4.63 -37.50
CA MET A 249 3.06 -5.67 -36.53
C MET A 249 2.20 -5.68 -35.28
N CYS A 250 2.32 -6.77 -34.53
CA CYS A 250 1.72 -6.93 -33.21
C CYS A 250 2.75 -7.42 -32.18
N ASP A 251 2.54 -7.10 -30.90
CA ASP A 251 3.27 -7.65 -29.77
C ASP A 251 2.27 -8.37 -28.85
N ILE A 252 2.69 -9.48 -28.28
CA ILE A 252 1.85 -10.30 -27.38
C ILE A 252 2.61 -10.52 -26.08
N TRP A 253 2.01 -10.10 -24.99
CA TRP A 253 2.45 -10.43 -23.65
C TRP A 253 1.68 -11.66 -23.18
N GLN A 254 2.39 -12.73 -22.86
CA GLN A 254 1.82 -13.97 -22.31
C GLN A 254 2.36 -14.14 -20.89
N GLY A 255 1.50 -13.90 -19.90
CA GLY A 255 1.87 -14.01 -18.50
C GLY A 255 3.00 -13.05 -18.10
N LYS A 256 3.12 -11.87 -18.73
CA LYS A 256 4.14 -10.89 -18.35
C LYS A 256 3.95 -10.48 -16.90
N THR A 257 4.93 -10.78 -16.07
CA THR A 257 4.87 -10.53 -14.64
C THR A 257 5.21 -9.08 -14.31
N PHE A 258 4.43 -8.51 -13.40
CA PHE A 258 4.65 -7.19 -12.84
C PHE A 258 4.53 -7.28 -11.32
N ARG A 259 5.63 -7.19 -10.61
CA ARG A 259 5.65 -7.31 -9.15
C ARG A 259 5.02 -6.09 -8.50
N VAL A 260 4.10 -6.32 -7.55
CA VAL A 260 3.51 -5.28 -6.72
C VAL A 260 4.59 -4.75 -5.76
N PRO A 261 4.95 -3.46 -5.84
CA PRO A 261 5.93 -2.87 -4.92
C PRO A 261 5.34 -2.71 -3.52
N LYS A 262 6.13 -2.18 -2.59
CA LYS A 262 5.64 -1.82 -1.25
C LYS A 262 4.59 -0.71 -1.36
N LEU A 263 3.34 -1.05 -1.05
CA LEU A 263 2.18 -0.15 -1.15
C LEU A 263 1.35 -0.20 0.13
N LYS A 264 0.65 0.89 0.43
CA LYS A 264 -0.41 0.88 1.44
C LYS A 264 -1.61 0.12 0.90
N PRO A 265 -2.37 -0.59 1.76
CA PRO A 265 -3.63 -1.21 1.35
C PRO A 265 -4.62 -0.18 0.80
N THR A 266 -5.48 -0.62 -0.11
CA THR A 266 -6.62 0.18 -0.62
C THR A 266 -7.47 0.68 0.54
N ILE A 267 -7.95 1.93 0.49
CA ILE A 267 -8.83 2.47 1.54
C ILE A 267 -10.28 2.25 1.14
N LEU A 268 -10.94 1.36 1.87
CA LEU A 268 -12.36 1.06 1.74
C LEU A 268 -13.15 1.72 2.86
N GLY A 269 -14.43 2.03 2.60
CA GLY A 269 -15.38 2.48 3.63
C GLY A 269 -15.27 3.95 4.07
N CYS A 270 -14.34 4.75 3.56
CA CYS A 270 -14.27 6.17 3.86
C CYS A 270 -15.09 7.00 2.86
N ASN A 271 -16.05 7.79 3.34
CA ASN A 271 -16.92 8.57 2.48
C ASN A 271 -16.27 9.84 1.90
N ILE A 272 -15.19 10.34 2.52
CA ILE A 272 -14.53 11.59 2.13
C ILE A 272 -13.11 11.41 1.58
N ILE A 273 -12.50 10.22 1.79
CA ILE A 273 -11.18 9.87 1.27
C ILE A 273 -11.27 8.49 0.62
N HIS A 274 -10.89 8.38 -0.65
CA HIS A 274 -10.69 7.09 -1.31
C HIS A 274 -9.26 7.02 -1.82
N MET A 275 -8.64 5.85 -1.68
CA MET A 275 -7.34 5.54 -2.25
C MET A 275 -7.46 4.21 -2.99
N ASP A 276 -7.52 4.32 -4.32
CA ASP A 276 -7.75 3.20 -5.22
C ASP A 276 -6.53 2.97 -6.08
N TYR A 277 -6.36 1.73 -6.53
CA TYR A 277 -5.29 1.34 -7.45
C TYR A 277 -5.86 0.88 -8.78
N SER A 278 -5.10 1.10 -9.84
CA SER A 278 -5.39 0.54 -11.16
C SER A 278 -4.11 0.11 -11.87
N LEU A 279 -4.22 -0.94 -12.68
CA LEU A 279 -3.21 -1.27 -13.67
C LEU A 279 -3.54 -0.51 -14.95
N MET A 280 -2.75 0.51 -15.25
CA MET A 280 -2.86 1.25 -16.51
C MET A 280 -1.96 0.61 -17.55
N ILE A 281 -2.55 0.04 -18.59
CA ILE A 281 -1.85 -0.43 -19.77
C ILE A 281 -2.01 0.65 -20.84
N TYR A 282 -0.90 1.19 -21.32
CA TYR A 282 -0.94 2.28 -22.28
C TYR A 282 0.07 2.12 -23.39
N VAL A 283 -0.27 2.65 -24.56
CA VAL A 283 0.58 2.66 -25.74
C VAL A 283 0.99 4.09 -26.02
N HIS A 284 2.30 4.32 -26.00
CA HIS A 284 2.86 5.59 -26.44
C HIS A 284 2.87 5.65 -27.97
N ILE A 285 2.26 6.68 -28.53
CA ILE A 285 2.14 6.90 -29.98
C ILE A 285 2.75 8.28 -30.25
N PRO A 286 3.91 8.37 -30.91
CA PRO A 286 4.55 9.65 -31.20
C PRO A 286 3.62 10.61 -31.93
N GLY A 287 3.56 11.86 -31.48
CA GLY A 287 2.69 12.89 -32.08
C GLY A 287 1.18 12.65 -31.87
N SER A 288 0.78 11.80 -30.96
CA SER A 288 -0.62 11.58 -30.59
C SER A 288 -0.76 11.35 -29.09
N GLU A 289 -1.97 11.56 -28.57
CA GLU A 289 -2.29 11.16 -27.19
C GLU A 289 -2.14 9.66 -27.00
N LYS A 290 -1.69 9.27 -25.82
CA LYS A 290 -1.55 7.88 -25.41
C LYS A 290 -2.89 7.13 -25.51
N LEU A 291 -2.88 5.91 -26.01
CA LEU A 291 -4.01 4.99 -25.89
C LEU A 291 -3.93 4.31 -24.52
N THR A 292 -4.93 4.46 -23.66
CA THR A 292 -4.91 3.96 -22.28
C THR A 292 -6.07 3.01 -22.00
N LEU A 293 -5.76 1.89 -21.37
CA LEU A 293 -6.69 0.91 -20.83
C LEU A 293 -6.42 0.74 -19.34
N GLU A 294 -7.41 0.96 -18.49
CA GLU A 294 -7.29 0.78 -17.05
C GLU A 294 -8.03 -0.46 -16.60
N LEU A 295 -7.35 -1.31 -15.82
CA LEU A 295 -7.92 -2.48 -15.14
C LEU A 295 -7.90 -2.21 -13.63
N PRO A 296 -8.97 -2.56 -12.90
CA PRO A 296 -9.06 -2.32 -11.46
C PRO A 296 -8.06 -3.20 -10.71
N LEU A 297 -7.43 -2.63 -9.68
CA LEU A 297 -6.61 -3.34 -8.70
C LEU A 297 -7.07 -2.99 -7.29
N VAL A 298 -7.02 -3.97 -6.40
CA VAL A 298 -7.19 -3.80 -4.96
C VAL A 298 -5.92 -4.33 -4.27
N ILE A 299 -5.28 -3.50 -3.49
CA ILE A 299 -4.14 -3.91 -2.66
C ILE A 299 -4.68 -4.31 -1.30
N GLY A 300 -4.55 -5.59 -0.99
CA GLY A 300 -5.03 -6.18 0.26
C GLY A 300 -3.94 -6.43 1.28
N THR A 301 -4.35 -6.94 2.44
CA THR A 301 -3.48 -7.28 3.58
C THR A 301 -3.36 -8.79 3.80
N ILE A 302 -4.41 -9.55 3.41
CA ILE A 302 -4.43 -11.01 3.52
C ILE A 302 -4.10 -11.60 2.15
N PRO A 303 -2.95 -12.29 1.99
CA PRO A 303 -2.45 -12.75 0.69
C PRO A 303 -3.35 -13.81 0.06
N PHE A 304 -3.21 -13.97 -1.27
CA PHE A 304 -3.90 -15.01 -2.02
C PHE A 304 -3.37 -16.40 -1.64
N THR A 305 -4.25 -17.27 -1.18
CA THR A 305 -3.90 -18.65 -0.74
C THR A 305 -3.93 -19.68 -1.86
N GLY A 306 -4.44 -19.33 -3.07
CA GLY A 306 -4.61 -20.26 -4.19
C GLY A 306 -5.67 -21.32 -3.95
N PHE A 307 -5.93 -22.16 -4.96
CA PHE A 307 -6.86 -23.28 -4.85
C PHE A 307 -6.32 -24.47 -4.04
N ALA A 308 -5.06 -24.43 -3.58
CA ALA A 308 -4.39 -25.53 -2.89
C ALA A 308 -4.89 -25.79 -1.45
N SER A 309 -5.69 -24.89 -0.87
CA SER A 309 -6.12 -24.98 0.54
C SER A 309 -7.46 -25.70 0.75
N ARG A 310 -8.10 -26.27 -0.28
CA ARG A 310 -9.39 -26.98 -0.12
C ARG A 310 -9.29 -28.48 0.15
N THR A 311 -8.09 -29.05 0.26
CA THR A 311 -7.91 -30.51 0.45
C THR A 311 -7.36 -30.93 1.80
N SER A 312 -7.24 -30.05 2.78
CA SER A 312 -6.69 -30.42 4.11
C SER A 312 -7.66 -30.24 5.28
N SER A 313 -8.96 -30.41 5.08
CA SER A 313 -9.91 -30.56 6.17
C SER A 313 -10.90 -31.68 5.91
N MET A 314 -10.40 -32.92 5.76
CA MET A 314 -11.23 -34.11 5.96
C MET A 314 -10.50 -35.10 6.87
N SER A 315 -11.05 -35.12 8.07
CA SER A 315 -11.20 -36.25 8.97
C SER A 315 -9.97 -36.97 9.48
N SER A 316 -9.66 -36.67 10.70
CA SER A 316 -9.26 -37.68 11.68
C SER A 316 -10.53 -38.35 12.20
N GLN A 317 -10.91 -39.52 11.66
CA GLN A 317 -11.65 -40.52 12.42
C GLN A 317 -10.82 -41.79 12.40
N GLN A 318 -10.42 -42.16 13.61
CA GLN A 318 -9.82 -43.42 13.98
C GLN A 318 -10.79 -44.56 13.70
N GLU A 319 -10.36 -45.58 12.99
CA GLU A 319 -10.74 -46.95 13.31
C GLU A 319 -9.57 -47.89 13.05
N SER A 320 -9.28 -48.64 14.07
CA SER A 320 -8.31 -49.70 14.20
C SER A 320 -8.77 -50.95 13.49
N SER A 321 -7.93 -51.58 12.65
CA SER A 321 -7.80 -53.05 12.61
C SER A 321 -6.65 -53.52 11.68
N THR A 322 -5.73 -54.18 12.30
CA THR A 322 -4.90 -55.34 11.95
C THR A 322 -4.53 -55.68 10.48
N ALA A 323 -3.21 -55.68 10.28
CA ALA A 323 -2.35 -56.68 9.62
C ALA A 323 -2.57 -57.01 8.13
N SER A 324 -1.58 -56.70 7.29
CA SER A 324 -0.75 -57.67 6.57
C SER A 324 0.31 -56.98 5.70
N SER A 325 1.50 -57.50 5.77
CA SER A 325 2.72 -57.15 5.09
C SER A 325 2.65 -57.30 3.56
N SER A 326 3.08 -56.29 2.82
CA SER A 326 3.74 -56.45 1.55
C SER A 326 4.71 -55.29 1.28
N LEU A 327 5.96 -55.63 1.13
CA LEU A 327 7.09 -54.78 0.74
C LEU A 327 6.86 -54.21 -0.67
N VAL A 328 6.73 -52.89 -0.78
CA VAL A 328 6.90 -52.19 -2.06
C VAL A 328 8.03 -51.19 -1.88
N SER A 329 9.05 -51.38 -2.70
CA SER A 329 10.28 -50.61 -2.76
C SER A 329 10.02 -49.12 -2.99
N MET A 330 10.67 -48.29 -2.18
CA MET A 330 10.72 -46.83 -2.36
C MET A 330 11.55 -46.47 -3.59
N PRO A 331 11.13 -45.47 -4.39
CA PRO A 331 11.98 -44.88 -5.41
C PRO A 331 13.09 -44.03 -4.75
N SER A 332 14.32 -44.27 -5.19
CA SER A 332 15.52 -43.55 -4.74
C SER A 332 15.47 -42.08 -5.07
N ALA A 333 15.96 -41.26 -4.15
CA ALA A 333 16.11 -39.82 -4.30
C ALA A 333 17.01 -39.47 -5.52
N PRO A 334 16.76 -38.34 -6.20
CA PRO A 334 17.64 -37.87 -7.27
C PRO A 334 19.02 -37.44 -6.71
N PRO A 335 20.10 -37.60 -7.50
CA PRO A 335 21.46 -37.28 -7.03
C PRO A 335 21.65 -35.79 -6.73
N SER A 336 22.31 -35.50 -5.61
CA SER A 336 22.77 -34.17 -5.23
C SER A 336 23.90 -33.73 -6.17
N TYR A 337 23.75 -32.57 -6.80
CA TYR A 337 24.83 -31.90 -7.52
C TYR A 337 25.79 -31.28 -6.51
N SER A 338 26.95 -31.88 -6.37
CA SER A 338 28.07 -31.29 -5.65
C SER A 338 28.78 -30.26 -6.53
N GLU A 339 29.01 -29.15 -5.93
CA GLU A 339 29.86 -27.98 -6.22
C GLU A 339 30.74 -28.01 -7.47
N ILE A 340 30.48 -27.09 -8.39
CA ILE A 340 31.42 -26.66 -9.42
C ILE A 340 32.20 -25.45 -8.87
N PRO A 341 33.55 -25.45 -8.81
CA PRO A 341 34.29 -24.29 -8.35
C PRO A 341 34.25 -23.18 -9.40
N LEU A 342 33.75 -22.01 -8.99
CA LEU A 342 33.84 -20.78 -9.74
C LEU A 342 35.27 -20.26 -9.71
N HIS A 343 35.96 -20.38 -10.84
CA HIS A 343 37.16 -19.59 -11.14
C HIS A 343 36.83 -18.67 -12.32
N GLY A 344 36.99 -17.38 -12.12
CA GLY A 344 36.94 -16.38 -13.16
C GLY A 344 36.05 -15.20 -12.85
N CYS A 345 36.61 -14.22 -12.17
CA CYS A 345 36.12 -12.87 -12.09
C CYS A 345 35.91 -12.32 -13.52
N MET A 346 34.67 -12.05 -13.92
CA MET A 346 34.34 -11.11 -14.99
C MET A 346 33.43 -10.06 -14.40
N ASP A 347 33.87 -8.81 -14.49
CA ASP A 347 33.09 -7.63 -14.13
C ASP A 347 31.75 -7.65 -14.84
N PRO A 348 30.63 -7.35 -14.15
CA PRO A 348 29.37 -7.16 -14.83
C PRO A 348 29.48 -5.87 -15.65
N PHE A 349 29.32 -5.98 -16.95
CA PHE A 349 29.08 -4.84 -17.82
C PHE A 349 27.89 -4.07 -17.28
N ILE A 350 28.14 -2.92 -16.67
CA ILE A 350 27.15 -1.93 -16.32
C ILE A 350 26.64 -1.36 -17.64
N THR A 351 25.51 -1.87 -18.11
CA THR A 351 24.74 -1.14 -19.11
C THR A 351 24.19 0.11 -18.44
N PRO A 352 24.43 1.32 -18.96
CA PRO A 352 23.85 2.53 -18.39
C PRO A 352 22.34 2.40 -18.39
N LEU A 353 21.72 2.49 -17.21
CA LEU A 353 20.29 2.65 -17.07
C LEU A 353 19.88 3.96 -17.75
N LEU A 354 19.19 3.84 -18.87
CA LEU A 354 18.56 4.94 -19.61
C LEU A 354 17.25 5.39 -18.93
N ASP A 355 17.23 5.44 -17.59
CA ASP A 355 16.01 5.78 -16.83
C ASP A 355 15.91 7.25 -16.41
N ASP A 356 16.86 8.10 -16.80
CA ASP A 356 16.94 9.50 -16.37
C ASP A 356 16.50 10.54 -17.41
N TYR A 357 15.77 10.13 -18.45
CA TYR A 357 15.16 11.10 -19.35
C TYR A 357 13.74 11.43 -18.92
N SER A 358 13.48 12.71 -18.62
CA SER A 358 12.16 13.28 -18.46
C SER A 358 11.28 12.90 -19.66
N GLU A 359 9.99 12.65 -19.43
CA GLU A 359 9.02 12.10 -20.42
C GLU A 359 8.88 12.94 -21.71
N ASP A 360 9.51 14.12 -21.82
CA ASP A 360 9.37 15.06 -22.94
C ASP A 360 10.57 15.11 -23.89
N ASP A 361 11.71 14.52 -23.53
CA ASP A 361 12.93 14.54 -24.39
C ASP A 361 13.21 13.17 -25.00
N CYS A 362 12.46 12.80 -26.04
CA CYS A 362 12.88 11.76 -26.97
C CYS A 362 13.67 12.41 -28.11
N PRO A 363 15.00 12.19 -28.23
CA PRO A 363 15.75 12.66 -29.38
C PRO A 363 15.20 11.96 -30.64
N ILE A 364 14.80 12.75 -31.62
CA ILE A 364 14.20 12.30 -32.89
C ILE A 364 15.25 11.62 -33.80
N PHE A 365 16.54 11.69 -33.46
CA PHE A 365 17.61 11.09 -34.23
C PHE A 365 18.52 10.23 -33.34
N ILE A 366 18.44 8.92 -33.51
CA ILE A 366 19.50 8.01 -33.11
C ILE A 366 20.57 8.11 -34.22
N HIS A 367 21.69 8.74 -33.91
CA HIS A 367 22.88 8.58 -34.76
C HIS A 367 23.24 7.11 -34.73
N ALA A 368 23.11 6.44 -35.89
CA ALA A 368 23.64 5.10 -36.08
C ALA A 368 25.17 5.21 -35.84
N ARG A 369 25.66 4.58 -34.77
CA ARG A 369 27.10 4.34 -34.63
C ARG A 369 27.48 3.41 -35.74
N GLU A 370 28.39 3.88 -36.62
CA GLU A 370 29.07 3.03 -37.58
C GLU A 370 29.76 1.91 -36.80
N TYR A 371 29.26 0.70 -36.96
CA TYR A 371 29.97 -0.48 -36.53
C TYR A 371 31.08 -0.72 -37.53
N HIS A 372 32.35 -0.47 -37.16
CA HIS A 372 33.47 -1.01 -37.84
C HIS A 372 33.39 -2.54 -37.81
N GLN A 373 32.99 -3.14 -38.90
CA GLN A 373 33.05 -4.59 -39.10
C GLN A 373 34.52 -4.99 -39.12
N THR A 374 34.98 -5.61 -38.03
CA THR A 374 36.25 -6.37 -38.12
C THR A 374 36.03 -7.56 -39.00
N PRO A 375 36.91 -7.80 -40.01
CA PRO A 375 36.76 -8.96 -40.88
C PRO A 375 36.90 -10.25 -40.06
N PRO A 376 36.19 -11.32 -40.48
CA PRO A 376 36.28 -12.62 -39.78
C PRO A 376 37.71 -13.18 -39.89
N PRO A 377 38.19 -13.92 -38.87
CA PRO A 377 39.53 -14.51 -38.89
C PRO A 377 39.66 -15.52 -40.04
N ALA A 378 40.79 -15.41 -40.76
CA ALA A 378 41.13 -16.33 -41.86
C ALA A 378 41.36 -17.75 -41.30
N TYR A 379 40.59 -18.73 -41.78
CA TYR A 379 40.85 -20.13 -41.52
C TYR A 379 42.03 -20.60 -42.38
N THR A 380 43.12 -20.99 -41.75
CA THR A 380 44.20 -21.73 -42.43
C THR A 380 43.73 -23.17 -42.62
N GLU A 381 43.53 -23.57 -43.87
CA GLU A 381 43.38 -24.98 -44.26
C GLU A 381 44.68 -25.74 -43.93
N VAL A 382 44.58 -26.71 -43.03
CA VAL A 382 45.65 -27.73 -42.87
C VAL A 382 45.33 -28.87 -43.81
N CYS A 383 46.08 -28.93 -44.91
CA CYS A 383 46.14 -30.13 -45.77
C CYS A 383 46.93 -31.21 -45.04
N ILE A 384 46.33 -32.39 -44.88
CA ILE A 384 46.99 -33.70 -44.93
C ILE A 384 46.16 -34.60 -45.80
#